data_93398cf1c6299524707628356b184cca
#
_entry.id   93398cf1c6299524707628356b184cca
#
_cell.length_a   1.000
_cell.length_b   1.000
_cell.length_c   1.000
_cell.angle_alpha   90.00
_cell.angle_beta   90.00
_cell.angle_gamma   90.00
#
_symmetry.space_group_name_H-M   'P 1'
#
loop_
_entity.id
_entity.type
_entity.pdbx_description
1 polymer ?
#
loop_
_entity_poly.entity_id
_entity_poly.type
_entity_poly.pdbx_seq_one_letter_code
_entity_poly.pdbx_strand_id
1 'polypeptide(L)'
;MTRPFTGRHMAIIIISFFAVIIAVNLTMAYFARSSWTGLVVKNSYVASQSFNRDAEIARQQQALGWQMTLNVKREAVQFTVLDRDNQAMTGLRIRAVLQRPTDEAGDQHLKLQESGAGIYRTDAVIGGGVWVADITAEKSDTELVRFVQRIFVK
;
A
#
# COMPACT_ATOMS: atom_id res chain seq x y z
N MET A 1 -12.67 0.87 68.94
CA MET A 1 -13.50 1.90 68.31
C MET A 1 -13.48 1.74 66.81
N THR A 2 -14.53 1.15 66.24
CA THR A 2 -14.66 0.96 64.79
C THR A 2 -15.13 2.24 64.18
N ARG A 3 -14.37 2.84 63.24
CA ARG A 3 -14.80 4.05 62.53
C ARG A 3 -16.01 3.69 61.67
N PRO A 4 -17.11 4.44 61.72
CA PRO A 4 -18.29 4.14 60.93
C PRO A 4 -18.01 4.33 59.43
N PHE A 5 -18.46 3.35 58.62
CA PHE A 5 -18.38 3.41 57.17
C PHE A 5 -19.35 4.55 56.68
N THR A 6 -18.82 5.56 56.07
CA THR A 6 -19.59 6.74 55.62
C THR A 6 -19.72 6.75 54.09
N GLY A 7 -20.70 7.50 53.57
CA GLY A 7 -20.90 7.67 52.13
C GLY A 7 -19.64 8.17 51.38
N ARG A 8 -18.74 8.89 52.07
CA ARG A 8 -17.45 9.32 51.51
C ARG A 8 -16.55 8.11 51.23
N HIS A 9 -16.50 7.12 52.11
CA HIS A 9 -15.71 5.88 51.90
C HIS A 9 -16.27 5.12 50.70
N MET A 10 -17.59 4.99 50.59
CA MET A 10 -18.25 4.37 49.45
C MET A 10 -17.93 5.08 48.12
N ALA A 11 -18.05 6.41 48.14
CA ALA A 11 -17.73 7.21 46.94
C ALA A 11 -16.25 7.03 46.48
N ILE A 12 -15.30 7.05 47.44
CA ILE A 12 -13.87 6.83 47.10
C ILE A 12 -13.65 5.46 46.51
N ILE A 13 -14.26 4.40 47.06
CA ILE A 13 -14.12 3.06 46.52
C ILE A 13 -14.66 2.97 45.10
N ILE A 14 -15.85 3.52 44.85
CA ILE A 14 -16.46 3.48 43.51
C ILE A 14 -15.61 4.25 42.51
N ILE A 15 -15.21 5.48 42.87
CA ILE A 15 -14.40 6.33 42.00
C ILE A 15 -13.06 5.64 41.68
N SER A 16 -12.39 5.09 42.71
CA SER A 16 -11.13 4.38 42.50
C SER A 16 -11.28 3.17 41.59
N PHE A 17 -12.35 2.39 41.77
CA PHE A 17 -12.66 1.24 40.93
C PHE A 17 -12.84 1.64 39.45
N PHE A 18 -13.68 2.64 39.19
CA PHE A 18 -13.88 3.11 37.81
C PHE A 18 -12.65 3.81 37.23
N ALA A 19 -11.86 4.52 38.05
CA ALA A 19 -10.63 5.14 37.61
C ALA A 19 -9.62 4.10 37.07
N VAL A 20 -9.47 2.96 37.73
CA VAL A 20 -8.62 1.86 37.27
C VAL A 20 -9.13 1.30 35.94
N ILE A 21 -10.44 1.05 35.82
CA ILE A 21 -11.04 0.54 34.58
C ILE A 21 -10.80 1.50 33.41
N ILE A 22 -11.03 2.80 33.64
CA ILE A 22 -10.83 3.82 32.62
C ILE A 22 -9.35 3.91 32.20
N ALA A 23 -8.43 3.89 33.17
CA ALA A 23 -7.00 3.93 32.89
C ALA A 23 -6.56 2.75 32.02
N VAL A 24 -7.00 1.54 32.34
CA VAL A 24 -6.69 0.34 31.54
C VAL A 24 -7.28 0.47 30.13
N ASN A 25 -8.53 0.86 30.00
CA ASN A 25 -9.17 1.00 28.67
C ASN A 25 -8.49 2.07 27.81
N LEU A 26 -8.12 3.23 28.41
CA LEU A 26 -7.37 4.26 27.69
C LEU A 26 -5.98 3.77 27.22
N THR A 27 -5.31 3.00 28.08
CA THR A 27 -4.02 2.40 27.73
C THR A 27 -4.18 1.42 26.57
N MET A 28 -5.19 0.54 26.62
CA MET A 28 -5.50 -0.37 25.52
C MET A 28 -5.84 0.37 24.21
N ALA A 29 -6.66 1.42 24.31
CA ALA A 29 -7.01 2.24 23.14
C ALA A 29 -5.77 2.93 22.53
N TYR A 30 -4.86 3.42 23.37
CA TYR A 30 -3.60 3.99 22.92
C TYR A 30 -2.75 2.96 22.16
N PHE A 31 -2.55 1.77 22.71
CA PHE A 31 -1.81 0.71 22.00
C PHE A 31 -2.49 0.24 20.74
N ALA A 32 -3.81 0.06 20.74
CA ALA A 32 -4.57 -0.30 19.55
C ALA A 32 -4.41 0.74 18.44
N ARG A 33 -4.43 2.03 18.77
CA ARG A 33 -4.25 3.11 17.79
C ARG A 33 -2.80 3.20 17.29
N SER A 34 -1.82 3.02 18.17
CA SER A 34 -0.40 3.11 17.81
C SER A 34 0.10 1.92 16.98
N SER A 35 -0.53 0.75 17.15
CA SER A 35 -0.22 -0.47 16.38
C SER A 35 -1.09 -0.66 15.14
N TRP A 36 -1.97 0.32 14.83
CA TRP A 36 -2.85 0.24 13.67
C TRP A 36 -2.05 0.39 12.38
N THR A 37 -1.92 -0.70 11.63
CA THR A 37 -1.19 -0.77 10.35
C THR A 37 -2.03 -0.41 9.12
N GLY A 38 -3.28 0.04 9.32
CA GLY A 38 -4.22 0.38 8.23
C GLY A 38 -5.21 -0.75 7.89
N LEU A 39 -6.17 -0.43 7.05
CA LEU A 39 -7.20 -1.38 6.58
C LEU A 39 -6.69 -2.08 5.32
N VAL A 40 -6.46 -3.39 5.40
CA VAL A 40 -5.98 -4.22 4.26
C VAL A 40 -7.00 -4.25 3.11
N VAL A 41 -8.29 -4.05 3.41
CA VAL A 41 -9.35 -3.96 2.39
C VAL A 41 -10.39 -2.93 2.84
N LYS A 42 -10.47 -1.80 2.14
CA LYS A 42 -11.43 -0.71 2.46
C LYS A 42 -12.89 -1.13 2.33
N ASN A 43 -13.22 -2.05 1.43
CA ASN A 43 -14.57 -2.59 1.26
C ASN A 43 -14.53 -3.80 0.31
N SER A 44 -15.04 -4.95 0.72
CA SER A 44 -15.13 -6.17 -0.12
C SER A 44 -16.00 -5.98 -1.38
N TYR A 45 -16.98 -5.09 -1.34
CA TYR A 45 -17.81 -4.74 -2.51
C TYR A 45 -16.98 -3.95 -3.56
N VAL A 46 -16.15 -3.02 -3.14
CA VAL A 46 -15.23 -2.28 -4.02
C VAL A 46 -14.17 -3.22 -4.61
N ALA A 47 -13.68 -4.18 -3.82
CA ALA A 47 -12.75 -5.21 -4.31
C ALA A 47 -13.39 -6.12 -5.38
N SER A 48 -14.70 -6.43 -5.28
CA SER A 48 -15.40 -7.22 -6.30
C SER A 48 -15.64 -6.44 -7.61
N GLN A 49 -15.86 -5.14 -7.53
CA GLN A 49 -15.97 -4.28 -8.72
C GLN A 49 -14.62 -4.05 -9.39
N SER A 50 -13.54 -3.95 -8.61
CA SER A 50 -12.18 -3.84 -9.15
C SER A 50 -11.77 -5.10 -9.91
N PHE A 51 -12.19 -6.28 -9.45
CA PHE A 51 -11.88 -7.54 -10.12
C PHE A 51 -12.35 -7.60 -11.57
N ASN A 52 -13.59 -7.18 -11.86
CA ASN A 52 -14.11 -7.16 -13.23
C ASN A 52 -13.37 -6.14 -14.11
N ARG A 53 -13.03 -5.00 -13.53
CA ARG A 53 -12.26 -3.96 -14.21
C ARG A 53 -10.82 -4.41 -14.47
N ASP A 54 -10.19 -5.06 -13.51
CA ASP A 54 -8.85 -5.61 -13.63
C ASP A 54 -8.79 -6.74 -14.67
N ALA A 55 -9.82 -7.57 -14.76
CA ALA A 55 -9.95 -8.61 -15.78
C ALA A 55 -10.12 -8.01 -17.20
N GLU A 56 -10.85 -6.91 -17.34
CA GLU A 56 -10.99 -6.21 -18.61
C GLU A 56 -9.67 -5.55 -19.04
N ILE A 57 -9.01 -4.87 -18.12
CA ILE A 57 -7.66 -4.30 -18.35
C ILE A 57 -6.67 -5.40 -18.75
N ALA A 58 -6.71 -6.56 -18.10
CA ALA A 58 -5.84 -7.68 -18.43
C ALA A 58 -6.08 -8.23 -19.85
N ARG A 59 -7.34 -8.30 -20.31
CA ARG A 59 -7.67 -8.71 -21.68
C ARG A 59 -7.17 -7.70 -22.70
N GLN A 60 -7.38 -6.40 -22.45
CA GLN A 60 -6.88 -5.33 -23.31
C GLN A 60 -5.35 -5.33 -23.37
N GLN A 61 -4.70 -5.56 -22.24
CA GLN A 61 -3.25 -5.66 -22.13
C GLN A 61 -2.70 -6.82 -22.96
N GLN A 62 -3.36 -8.00 -22.92
CA GLN A 62 -2.97 -9.14 -23.75
C GLN A 62 -3.12 -8.82 -25.26
N ALA A 63 -4.14 -8.07 -25.64
CA ALA A 63 -4.35 -7.66 -27.02
C ALA A 63 -3.27 -6.69 -27.51
N LEU A 64 -2.76 -5.80 -26.63
CA LEU A 64 -1.67 -4.87 -26.95
C LEU A 64 -0.32 -5.58 -27.15
N GLY A 65 -0.10 -6.72 -26.49
CA GLY A 65 1.14 -7.51 -26.60
C GLY A 65 2.38 -6.80 -26.03
N TRP A 66 2.22 -5.86 -25.09
CA TRP A 66 3.36 -5.16 -24.48
C TRP A 66 4.17 -6.10 -23.60
N GLN A 67 5.47 -6.03 -23.75
CA GLN A 67 6.43 -6.74 -22.91
C GLN A 67 6.99 -5.78 -21.86
N MET A 68 6.84 -6.15 -20.59
CA MET A 68 7.19 -5.30 -19.47
C MET A 68 8.16 -6.01 -18.55
N THR A 69 9.21 -5.30 -18.14
CA THR A 69 10.22 -5.81 -17.21
C THR A 69 10.47 -4.80 -16.09
N LEU A 70 10.35 -5.27 -14.85
CA LEU A 70 10.62 -4.47 -13.66
C LEU A 70 11.93 -4.89 -13.01
N ASN A 71 12.77 -3.91 -12.70
CA ASN A 71 13.99 -4.09 -11.92
C ASN A 71 13.99 -3.09 -10.76
N VAL A 72 13.94 -3.60 -9.54
CA VAL A 72 13.94 -2.78 -8.33
C VAL A 72 15.22 -3.05 -7.54
N LYS A 73 15.94 -1.99 -7.26
CA LYS A 73 17.12 -1.96 -6.38
C LYS A 73 16.82 -1.07 -5.18
N ARG A 74 17.69 -1.10 -4.15
CA ARG A 74 17.50 -0.27 -2.94
C ARG A 74 17.39 1.24 -3.20
N GLU A 75 18.00 1.72 -4.28
CA GLU A 75 18.12 3.16 -4.57
C GLU A 75 17.43 3.57 -5.86
N ALA A 76 16.89 2.62 -6.62
CA ALA A 76 16.27 2.92 -7.91
C ALA A 76 15.23 1.88 -8.31
N VAL A 77 14.21 2.37 -8.99
CA VAL A 77 13.21 1.56 -9.69
C VAL A 77 13.35 1.82 -11.18
N GLN A 78 13.51 0.76 -11.95
CA GLN A 78 13.59 0.81 -13.41
C GLN A 78 12.52 -0.09 -14.01
N PHE A 79 11.79 0.44 -14.97
CA PHE A 79 10.74 -0.26 -15.69
C PHE A 79 10.98 -0.13 -17.18
N THR A 80 10.99 -1.24 -17.90
CA THR A 80 11.22 -1.28 -19.35
C THR A 80 9.96 -1.75 -20.02
N VAL A 81 9.56 -1.05 -21.10
CA VAL A 81 8.35 -1.37 -21.87
C VAL A 81 8.70 -1.45 -23.35
N LEU A 82 8.38 -2.62 -23.93
CA LEU A 82 8.50 -2.89 -25.36
C LEU A 82 7.12 -3.21 -25.92
N ASP A 83 6.88 -2.96 -27.19
CA ASP A 83 5.70 -3.43 -27.90
C ASP A 83 5.83 -4.90 -28.33
N ARG A 84 4.83 -5.41 -29.08
CA ARG A 84 4.83 -6.79 -29.59
C ARG A 84 5.98 -7.08 -30.57
N ASP A 85 6.51 -6.06 -31.22
CA ASP A 85 7.58 -6.15 -32.21
C ASP A 85 8.96 -5.89 -31.58
N ASN A 86 9.04 -5.92 -30.24
CA ASN A 86 10.23 -5.59 -29.43
C ASN A 86 10.75 -4.17 -29.65
N GLN A 87 9.90 -3.24 -30.12
CA GLN A 87 10.25 -1.85 -30.25
C GLN A 87 10.06 -1.11 -28.91
N ALA A 88 10.97 -0.20 -28.60
CA ALA A 88 10.91 0.57 -27.37
C ALA A 88 9.72 1.52 -27.35
N MET A 89 8.91 1.42 -26.29
CA MET A 89 7.75 2.29 -26.08
C MET A 89 8.17 3.57 -25.37
N THR A 90 8.11 4.70 -26.06
CA THR A 90 8.50 6.03 -25.56
C THR A 90 7.30 6.91 -25.23
N GLY A 91 7.50 7.95 -24.41
CA GLY A 91 6.46 8.93 -24.09
C GLY A 91 5.34 8.43 -23.19
N LEU A 92 5.53 7.31 -22.47
CA LEU A 92 4.55 6.80 -21.54
C LEU A 92 4.58 7.58 -20.20
N ARG A 93 3.41 7.75 -19.59
CA ARG A 93 3.31 8.15 -18.19
C ARG A 93 3.31 6.91 -17.30
N ILE A 94 4.40 6.72 -16.55
CA ILE A 94 4.55 5.56 -15.67
C ILE A 94 4.38 5.99 -14.21
N ARG A 95 3.43 5.35 -13.52
CA ARG A 95 3.23 5.46 -12.07
C ARG A 95 3.44 4.10 -11.44
N ALA A 96 4.17 4.04 -10.35
CA ALA A 96 4.37 2.82 -9.57
C ALA A 96 3.94 3.05 -8.12
N VAL A 97 3.23 2.09 -7.58
CA VAL A 97 2.92 2.00 -6.16
C VAL A 97 3.62 0.76 -5.63
N LEU A 98 4.58 0.97 -4.73
CA LEU A 98 5.24 -0.12 -4.02
C LEU A 98 4.59 -0.28 -2.66
N GLN A 99 3.98 -1.43 -2.41
CA GLN A 99 3.20 -1.73 -1.21
C GLN A 99 3.84 -2.86 -0.42
N ARG A 100 3.82 -2.74 0.91
CA ARG A 100 4.17 -3.87 1.78
C ARG A 100 2.92 -4.71 2.05
N PRO A 101 2.98 -6.06 1.94
CA PRO A 101 1.83 -6.92 2.19
C PRO A 101 1.27 -6.81 3.63
N THR A 102 2.07 -6.34 4.57
CA THR A 102 1.75 -6.34 6.01
C THR A 102 1.59 -4.94 6.62
N ASP A 103 1.90 -3.87 5.88
CA ASP A 103 1.93 -2.50 6.43
C ASP A 103 1.70 -1.46 5.33
N GLU A 104 0.55 -0.77 5.38
CA GLU A 104 0.23 0.33 4.45
C GLU A 104 1.02 1.62 4.74
N ALA A 105 1.57 1.78 5.95
CA ALA A 105 2.30 2.99 6.32
C ALA A 105 3.63 3.15 5.55
N GLY A 106 4.13 2.06 4.95
CA GLY A 106 5.34 2.05 4.15
C GLY A 106 5.13 2.20 2.64
N ASP A 107 3.90 2.40 2.18
CA ASP A 107 3.58 2.48 0.75
C ASP A 107 4.27 3.68 0.08
N GLN A 108 4.86 3.44 -1.09
CA GLN A 108 5.57 4.47 -1.85
C GLN A 108 4.90 4.69 -3.20
N HIS A 109 4.52 5.93 -3.47
CA HIS A 109 3.96 6.38 -4.74
C HIS A 109 5.05 7.05 -5.58
N LEU A 110 5.46 6.42 -6.66
CA LEU A 110 6.57 6.83 -7.49
C LEU A 110 6.08 7.20 -8.89
N LYS A 111 6.69 8.24 -9.46
CA LYS A 111 6.55 8.58 -10.89
C LYS A 111 7.88 8.29 -11.57
N LEU A 112 7.86 7.45 -12.58
CA LEU A 112 9.05 7.11 -13.34
C LEU A 112 9.19 8.05 -14.52
N GLN A 113 10.40 8.55 -14.76
CA GLN A 113 10.75 9.40 -15.89
C GLN A 113 11.47 8.57 -16.95
N GLU A 114 11.23 8.90 -18.21
CA GLU A 114 11.94 8.27 -19.31
C GLU A 114 13.43 8.64 -19.25
N SER A 115 14.28 7.63 -19.17
CA SER A 115 15.74 7.78 -19.08
C SER A 115 16.48 7.19 -20.29
N GLY A 116 15.74 6.56 -21.21
CA GLY A 116 16.23 5.97 -22.46
C GLY A 116 15.06 5.42 -23.24
N ALA A 117 15.26 5.01 -24.48
CA ALA A 117 14.18 4.47 -25.30
C ALA A 117 13.49 3.26 -24.63
N GLY A 118 12.24 3.46 -24.23
CA GLY A 118 11.44 2.44 -23.52
C GLY A 118 11.87 2.12 -22.09
N ILE A 119 12.82 2.88 -21.53
CA ILE A 119 13.34 2.70 -20.17
C ILE A 119 12.88 3.87 -19.30
N TYR A 120 12.17 3.55 -18.24
CA TYR A 120 11.64 4.51 -17.27
C TYR A 120 12.29 4.25 -15.91
N ARG A 121 12.78 5.32 -15.27
CA ARG A 121 13.51 5.22 -14.02
C ARG A 121 13.08 6.30 -13.02
N THR A 122 13.17 5.95 -11.75
CA THR A 122 13.14 6.92 -10.64
C THR A 122 14.11 6.46 -9.56
N ASP A 123 14.76 7.43 -8.92
CA ASP A 123 15.57 7.15 -7.74
C ASP A 123 14.65 7.22 -6.51
N ALA A 124 14.68 6.16 -5.70
CA ALA A 124 13.88 6.04 -4.49
C ALA A 124 14.54 5.06 -3.54
N VAL A 125 14.53 5.38 -2.25
CA VAL A 125 15.07 4.47 -1.21
C VAL A 125 14.03 3.43 -0.88
N ILE A 126 14.29 2.17 -1.29
CA ILE A 126 13.40 1.04 -1.05
C ILE A 126 14.00 0.17 0.05
N GLY A 127 13.29 0.05 1.16
CA GLY A 127 13.70 -0.83 2.26
C GLY A 127 13.74 -2.30 1.84
N GLY A 128 14.64 -3.07 2.44
CA GLY A 128 14.73 -4.51 2.19
C GLY A 128 13.44 -5.26 2.55
N GLY A 129 13.21 -6.40 1.89
CA GLY A 129 12.06 -7.28 2.16
C GLY A 129 11.14 -7.48 0.96
N VAL A 130 9.95 -8.02 1.23
CA VAL A 130 8.93 -8.33 0.20
C VAL A 130 8.09 -7.09 -0.07
N TRP A 131 7.89 -6.81 -1.35
CA TRP A 131 7.04 -5.73 -1.85
C TRP A 131 6.12 -6.24 -2.96
N VAL A 132 4.99 -5.60 -3.12
CA VAL A 132 4.12 -5.71 -4.29
C VAL A 132 4.25 -4.42 -5.07
N ALA A 133 4.75 -4.53 -6.29
CA ALA A 133 4.85 -3.40 -7.21
C ALA A 133 3.61 -3.41 -8.11
N ASP A 134 2.83 -2.36 -8.05
CA ASP A 134 1.67 -2.10 -8.91
C ASP A 134 2.01 -0.91 -9.81
N ILE A 135 2.24 -1.18 -11.08
CA ILE A 135 2.71 -0.19 -12.04
C ILE A 135 1.63 0.04 -13.09
N THR A 136 1.33 1.30 -13.32
CA THR A 136 0.42 1.74 -14.36
C THR A 136 1.20 2.50 -15.42
N ALA A 137 1.10 2.04 -16.66
CA ALA A 137 1.68 2.68 -17.84
C ALA A 137 0.54 3.21 -18.73
N GLU A 138 0.56 4.50 -19.01
CA GLU A 138 -0.45 5.20 -19.81
C GLU A 138 0.22 5.83 -21.03
N LYS A 139 -0.28 5.50 -22.23
CA LYS A 139 0.11 6.15 -23.49
C LYS A 139 -0.88 7.24 -23.88
N SER A 140 -2.17 6.98 -23.65
CA SER A 140 -3.28 7.89 -23.87
C SER A 140 -4.38 7.61 -22.86
N ASP A 141 -5.44 8.39 -22.85
CA ASP A 141 -6.59 8.16 -21.96
C ASP A 141 -7.30 6.81 -22.19
N THR A 142 -7.06 6.18 -23.36
CA THR A 142 -7.65 4.90 -23.75
C THR A 142 -6.68 3.72 -23.68
N GLU A 143 -5.38 3.96 -23.70
CA GLU A 143 -4.35 2.91 -23.62
C GLU A 143 -3.66 2.92 -22.26
N LEU A 144 -4.22 2.14 -21.34
CA LEU A 144 -3.72 1.95 -19.99
C LEU A 144 -3.37 0.48 -19.78
N VAL A 145 -2.15 0.24 -19.32
CA VAL A 145 -1.68 -1.09 -18.96
C VAL A 145 -1.28 -1.11 -17.50
N ARG A 146 -1.71 -2.15 -16.78
CA ARG A 146 -1.35 -2.38 -15.37
C ARG A 146 -0.47 -3.60 -15.25
N PHE A 147 0.62 -3.47 -14.55
CA PHE A 147 1.59 -4.53 -14.27
C PHE A 147 1.75 -4.70 -12.77
N VAL A 148 1.43 -5.89 -12.26
CA VAL A 148 1.55 -6.20 -10.83
C VAL A 148 2.53 -7.34 -10.65
N GLN A 149 3.56 -7.12 -9.84
CA GLN A 149 4.57 -8.13 -9.56
C GLN A 149 4.99 -8.11 -8.09
N ARG A 150 5.09 -9.29 -7.49
CA ARG A 150 5.72 -9.44 -6.18
C ARG A 150 7.24 -9.52 -6.34
N ILE A 151 7.95 -8.70 -5.60
CA ILE A 151 9.41 -8.57 -5.68
C ILE A 151 10.04 -8.73 -4.29
N PHE A 152 11.31 -9.08 -4.27
CA PHE A 152 12.12 -9.11 -3.06
C PHE A 152 13.33 -8.19 -3.24
N VAL A 153 13.42 -7.18 -2.39
CA VAL A 153 14.56 -6.24 -2.35
C VAL A 153 15.54 -6.72 -1.27
N LYS A 154 16.77 -7.00 -1.69
CA LYS A 154 17.85 -7.48 -0.79
C LYS A 154 18.43 -6.35 0.04
#